data_50138dca00f12b7b0e829fee97e534fa
#
_entry.id   50138dca00f12b7b0e829fee97e534fa
#
_cell.length_a   1.000
_cell.length_b   1.000
_cell.length_c   1.000
_cell.angle_alpha   90.00
_cell.angle_beta   90.00
_cell.angle_gamma   90.00
#
_symmetry.space_group_name_H-M   'P 1'
#
loop_
_entity.id
_entity.type
_entity.pdbx_description
1 polymer ?
#
loop_
_entity_poly.entity_id
_entity_poly.type
_entity_poly.pdbx_seq_one_letter_code
_entity_poly.pdbx_strand_id
1 'polypeptide(L)'
;DWDALRAKIAQDGMRNSNCVAIAPTATISNIIGVDASIEPCFGNLSVKSNLSGEFTVINHYLVRDLKRLGLWDDVMVMDLKHFDGSLRPIDRVPQDIKALYATAFEVEPVWL
;
A
#
# COMPACT_ATOMS: atom_id res chain seq x y z
N ASP A 1 6.60 -1.54 34.06
CA ASP A 1 5.39 -1.05 34.72
C ASP A 1 4.97 0.28 34.09
N TRP A 2 3.84 0.28 33.35
CA TRP A 2 3.35 1.44 32.62
C TRP A 2 2.74 2.50 33.56
N ASP A 3 2.19 2.10 34.69
CA ASP A 3 1.55 3.02 35.62
C ASP A 3 2.60 3.82 36.40
N ALA A 4 3.68 3.18 36.79
CA ALA A 4 4.85 3.88 37.37
C ALA A 4 5.46 4.86 36.37
N LEU A 5 5.56 4.50 35.09
CA LEU A 5 6.04 5.41 34.04
C LEU A 5 5.11 6.60 33.83
N ARG A 6 3.79 6.36 33.76
CA ARG A 6 2.79 7.45 33.66
C ARG A 6 2.84 8.40 34.84
N ALA A 7 2.94 7.86 36.08
CA ALA A 7 3.08 8.67 37.28
C ALA A 7 4.33 9.54 37.24
N LYS A 8 5.49 8.95 36.82
CA LYS A 8 6.72 9.68 36.66
C LYS A 8 6.64 10.79 35.62
N ILE A 9 6.00 10.53 34.47
CA ILE A 9 5.80 11.53 33.42
C ILE A 9 4.88 12.66 33.92
N ALA A 10 3.83 12.34 34.67
CA ALA A 10 2.94 13.34 35.25
C ALA A 10 3.66 14.25 36.26
N GLN A 11 4.63 13.71 36.99
CA GLN A 11 5.43 14.46 37.98
C GLN A 11 6.55 15.29 37.34
N ASP A 12 7.34 14.68 36.45
CA ASP A 12 8.60 15.25 35.95
C ASP A 12 8.43 15.86 34.54
N GLY A 13 7.35 15.53 33.84
CA GLY A 13 7.14 15.86 32.44
C GLY A 13 7.92 14.96 31.48
N MET A 14 7.82 15.26 30.20
CA MET A 14 8.59 14.63 29.12
C MET A 14 9.29 15.69 28.29
N ARG A 15 10.50 15.37 27.84
CA ARG A 15 11.27 16.23 26.95
C ARG A 15 10.64 16.36 25.55
N ASN A 16 10.07 15.26 25.04
CA ASN A 16 9.46 15.18 23.72
C ASN A 16 8.02 14.71 23.86
N SER A 17 7.11 15.25 23.05
CA SER A 17 5.72 14.83 23.02
C SER A 17 5.52 13.44 22.38
N ASN A 18 6.40 13.05 21.46
CA ASN A 18 6.38 11.77 20.76
C ASN A 18 7.71 11.05 20.88
N CYS A 19 7.68 9.74 21.07
CA CYS A 19 8.86 8.89 21.20
C CYS A 19 9.07 7.99 19.97
N VAL A 20 8.09 7.91 19.09
CA VAL A 20 8.12 7.12 17.85
C VAL A 20 7.55 7.92 16.69
N ALA A 21 7.95 7.56 15.50
CA ALA A 21 7.42 8.10 14.27
C ALA A 21 7.27 6.98 13.23
N ILE A 22 6.31 7.14 12.33
CA ILE A 22 6.15 6.27 11.17
C ILE A 22 6.99 6.85 10.05
N ALA A 23 8.06 6.13 9.67
CA ALA A 23 8.94 6.57 8.60
C ALA A 23 8.34 6.29 7.22
N PRO A 24 8.57 7.16 6.22
CA PRO A 24 8.12 6.93 4.83
C PRO A 24 8.75 5.70 4.18
N THR A 25 9.94 5.28 4.61
CA THR A 25 10.69 4.10 4.12
C THR A 25 10.93 4.07 2.61
N ALA A 26 11.01 5.24 1.96
CA ALA A 26 11.06 5.36 0.49
C ALA A 26 12.20 4.58 -0.18
N THR A 27 13.40 4.61 0.40
CA THR A 27 14.57 3.88 -0.14
C THR A 27 14.65 2.45 0.40
N ILE A 28 14.39 2.28 1.70
CA ILE A 28 14.47 0.98 2.37
C ILE A 28 13.47 0.00 1.76
N SER A 29 12.23 0.44 1.53
CA SER A 29 11.20 -0.39 0.91
C SER A 29 11.59 -0.89 -0.48
N ASN A 30 12.23 -0.05 -1.29
CA ASN A 30 12.73 -0.45 -2.61
C ASN A 30 13.85 -1.49 -2.52
N ILE A 31 14.73 -1.39 -1.52
CA ILE A 31 15.84 -2.35 -1.32
C ILE A 31 15.30 -3.73 -0.94
N ILE A 32 14.31 -3.78 -0.04
CA ILE A 32 13.77 -5.05 0.46
C ILE A 32 12.55 -5.56 -0.34
N GLY A 33 12.08 -4.80 -1.34
CA GLY A 33 11.01 -5.21 -2.24
C GLY A 33 9.61 -5.23 -1.61
N VAL A 34 9.31 -4.26 -0.75
CA VAL A 34 7.97 -4.06 -0.15
C VAL A 34 7.45 -2.67 -0.45
N ASP A 35 6.16 -2.43 -0.17
CA ASP A 35 5.58 -1.10 -0.27
C ASP A 35 6.12 -0.17 0.83
N ALA A 36 6.20 1.13 0.52
CA ALA A 36 6.65 2.14 1.45
C ALA A 36 5.52 2.54 2.41
N SER A 37 5.89 2.98 3.63
CA SER A 37 4.96 3.42 4.66
C SER A 37 4.09 2.30 5.23
N ILE A 38 3.00 2.65 5.90
CA ILE A 38 1.97 1.74 6.42
C ILE A 38 0.68 1.80 5.60
N GLU A 39 0.64 2.67 4.61
CA GLU A 39 -0.53 2.84 3.76
C GLU A 39 -0.59 1.78 2.66
N PRO A 40 -1.79 1.42 2.18
CA PRO A 40 -1.93 0.64 0.95
C PRO A 40 -1.28 1.37 -0.23
N CYS A 41 -0.90 0.65 -1.28
CA CYS A 41 -0.36 1.28 -2.48
C CYS A 41 -1.44 2.15 -3.17
N PHE A 42 -1.00 3.22 -3.84
CA PHE A 42 -1.90 4.14 -4.55
C PHE A 42 -2.64 3.47 -5.72
N GLY A 43 -2.02 2.48 -6.34
CA GLY A 43 -2.61 1.68 -7.42
C GLY A 43 -1.82 0.41 -7.66
N ASN A 44 -2.49 -0.63 -8.15
CA ASN A 44 -1.84 -1.90 -8.48
C ASN A 44 -1.03 -1.83 -9.79
N LEU A 45 -1.20 -0.76 -10.56
CA LEU A 45 -0.42 -0.42 -11.75
C LEU A 45 -0.06 1.06 -11.66
N SER A 46 1.21 1.40 -11.81
CA SER A 46 1.69 2.79 -11.76
C SER A 46 2.90 3.00 -12.67
N VAL A 47 3.15 4.24 -13.02
CA VAL A 47 4.38 4.63 -13.72
C VAL A 47 5.26 5.39 -12.74
N LYS A 48 6.47 4.88 -12.53
CA LYS A 48 7.51 5.58 -11.77
C LYS A 48 8.45 6.26 -12.74
N SER A 49 8.62 7.58 -12.58
CA SER A 49 9.57 8.37 -13.38
C SER A 49 10.76 8.77 -12.52
N ASN A 50 11.96 8.66 -13.08
CA ASN A 50 13.21 9.15 -12.48
C ASN A 50 14.16 9.67 -13.58
N LEU A 51 15.37 10.07 -13.19
CA LEU A 51 16.38 10.58 -14.14
C LEU A 51 16.80 9.57 -15.22
N SER A 52 16.57 8.26 -15.00
CA SER A 52 16.90 7.19 -15.95
C SER A 52 15.74 6.83 -16.88
N GLY A 53 14.53 7.40 -16.67
CA GLY A 53 13.36 7.16 -17.51
C GLY A 53 12.09 6.85 -16.73
N GLU A 54 11.10 6.36 -17.46
CA GLU A 54 9.80 5.93 -16.93
C GLU A 54 9.73 4.41 -16.87
N PHE A 55 9.26 3.90 -15.75
CA PHE A 55 9.13 2.47 -15.49
C PHE A 55 7.70 2.14 -15.07
N THR A 56 7.06 1.27 -15.82
CA THR A 56 5.76 0.71 -15.42
C THR A 56 5.99 -0.32 -14.31
N VAL A 57 5.36 -0.08 -13.17
CA VAL A 57 5.38 -0.96 -12.00
C VAL A 57 4.01 -1.56 -11.81
N ILE A 58 3.93 -2.87 -11.72
CA ILE A 58 2.69 -3.59 -11.43
C ILE A 58 2.86 -4.41 -10.15
N ASN A 59 1.79 -4.53 -9.38
CA ASN A 59 1.76 -5.39 -8.21
C ASN A 59 1.88 -6.87 -8.65
N HIS A 60 3.06 -7.44 -8.49
CA HIS A 60 3.34 -8.80 -8.94
C HIS A 60 2.57 -9.88 -8.14
N TYR A 61 2.17 -9.60 -6.91
CA TYR A 61 1.30 -10.50 -6.14
C TYR A 61 -0.09 -10.57 -6.77
N LEU A 62 -0.66 -9.42 -7.15
CA LEU A 62 -1.91 -9.37 -7.89
C LEU A 62 -1.83 -10.16 -9.19
N VAL A 63 -0.77 -9.95 -9.98
CA VAL A 63 -0.57 -10.68 -11.26
C VAL A 63 -0.52 -12.19 -11.03
N ARG A 64 0.18 -12.63 -9.99
CA ARG A 64 0.26 -14.05 -9.62
C ARG A 64 -1.12 -14.61 -9.27
N ASP A 65 -1.90 -13.89 -8.48
CA ASP A 65 -3.21 -14.34 -8.04
C ASP A 65 -4.23 -14.34 -9.19
N LEU A 66 -4.20 -13.32 -10.06
CA LEU A 66 -5.03 -13.28 -11.27
C LEU A 66 -4.67 -14.42 -12.27
N LYS A 67 -3.38 -14.74 -12.41
CA LYS A 67 -2.95 -15.90 -13.21
C LYS A 67 -3.47 -17.22 -12.64
N ARG A 68 -3.41 -17.40 -11.32
CA ARG A 68 -3.93 -18.58 -10.64
C ARG A 68 -5.44 -18.76 -10.85
N LEU A 69 -6.18 -17.64 -10.92
CA LEU A 69 -7.61 -17.63 -11.17
C LEU A 69 -7.98 -17.70 -12.68
N GLY A 70 -6.99 -17.70 -13.58
CA GLY A 70 -7.25 -17.67 -15.03
C GLY A 70 -7.82 -16.35 -15.53
N LEU A 71 -7.64 -15.26 -14.78
CA LEU A 71 -8.16 -13.92 -15.10
C LEU A 71 -7.12 -12.99 -15.71
N TRP A 72 -5.88 -13.42 -15.82
CA TRP A 72 -4.80 -12.62 -16.39
C TRP A 72 -4.76 -12.77 -17.91
N ASP A 73 -5.29 -11.79 -18.62
CA ASP A 73 -5.34 -11.70 -20.08
C ASP A 73 -5.18 -10.23 -20.53
N ASP A 74 -5.17 -10.00 -21.84
CA ASP A 74 -5.00 -8.66 -22.42
C ASP A 74 -6.13 -7.70 -22.01
N VAL A 75 -7.34 -8.20 -21.81
CA VAL A 75 -8.49 -7.41 -21.34
C VAL A 75 -8.23 -6.94 -19.91
N MET A 76 -7.74 -7.83 -19.03
CA MET A 76 -7.38 -7.44 -17.65
C MET A 76 -6.29 -6.37 -17.62
N VAL A 77 -5.29 -6.47 -18.49
CA VAL A 77 -4.23 -5.46 -18.59
C VAL A 77 -4.79 -4.12 -19.05
N MET A 78 -5.74 -4.13 -19.99
CA MET A 78 -6.43 -2.91 -20.46
C MET A 78 -7.31 -2.31 -19.35
N ASP A 79 -8.06 -3.12 -18.64
CA ASP A 79 -8.90 -2.70 -17.52
C ASP A 79 -8.06 -2.06 -16.41
N LEU A 80 -6.94 -2.70 -16.02
CA LEU A 80 -6.02 -2.14 -15.03
C LEU A 80 -5.43 -0.78 -15.44
N LYS A 81 -5.13 -0.61 -16.74
CA LYS A 81 -4.67 0.68 -17.27
C LYS A 81 -5.79 1.73 -17.28
N HIS A 82 -7.00 1.33 -17.62
CA HIS A 82 -8.16 2.22 -17.70
C HIS A 82 -8.60 2.73 -16.32
N PHE A 83 -8.49 1.87 -15.29
CA PHE A 83 -8.91 2.17 -13.93
C PHE A 83 -7.73 2.50 -12.99
N ASP A 84 -6.59 2.91 -13.51
CA ASP A 84 -5.40 3.30 -12.75
C ASP A 84 -4.96 2.28 -11.69
N GLY A 85 -5.10 0.99 -12.02
CA GLY A 85 -4.75 -0.12 -11.14
C GLY A 85 -5.79 -0.47 -10.07
N SER A 86 -6.97 0.17 -10.07
CA SER A 86 -8.10 -0.23 -9.24
C SER A 86 -8.77 -1.48 -9.79
N LEU A 87 -9.12 -2.41 -8.90
CA LEU A 87 -9.92 -3.60 -9.24
C LEU A 87 -11.42 -3.40 -9.01
N ARG A 88 -11.80 -2.36 -8.27
CA ARG A 88 -13.18 -2.12 -7.85
C ARG A 88 -14.19 -2.16 -9.00
N PRO A 89 -13.94 -1.49 -10.16
CA PRO A 89 -14.89 -1.46 -11.28
C PRO A 89 -14.87 -2.70 -12.15
N ILE A 90 -13.93 -3.64 -11.97
CA ILE A 90 -13.77 -4.80 -12.84
C ILE A 90 -14.65 -5.95 -12.34
N ASP A 91 -15.81 -6.14 -12.97
CA ASP A 91 -16.86 -7.07 -12.49
C ASP A 91 -16.41 -8.53 -12.37
N ARG A 92 -15.55 -8.99 -13.29
CA ARG A 92 -15.07 -10.37 -13.33
C ARG A 92 -14.08 -10.74 -12.22
N VAL A 93 -13.57 -9.76 -11.48
CA VAL A 93 -12.66 -10.00 -10.35
C VAL A 93 -13.47 -10.33 -9.10
N PRO A 94 -13.17 -11.43 -8.39
CA PRO A 94 -13.83 -11.82 -7.15
C PRO A 94 -13.69 -10.75 -6.04
N GLN A 95 -14.68 -10.66 -5.17
CA GLN A 95 -14.75 -9.61 -4.15
C GLN A 95 -13.64 -9.71 -3.11
N ASP A 96 -13.21 -10.91 -2.77
CA ASP A 96 -12.08 -11.16 -1.87
C ASP A 96 -10.75 -10.64 -2.44
N ILE A 97 -10.55 -10.78 -3.75
CA ILE A 97 -9.39 -10.23 -4.45
C ILE A 97 -9.47 -8.70 -4.51
N LYS A 98 -10.66 -8.13 -4.78
CA LYS A 98 -10.85 -6.67 -4.74
C LYS A 98 -10.52 -6.10 -3.36
N ALA A 99 -10.96 -6.77 -2.29
CA ALA A 99 -10.68 -6.35 -0.92
C ALA A 99 -9.19 -6.47 -0.55
N LEU A 100 -8.53 -7.56 -1.00
CA LEU A 100 -7.11 -7.81 -0.71
C LEU A 100 -6.20 -6.78 -1.38
N TYR A 101 -6.53 -6.36 -2.61
CA TYR A 101 -5.73 -5.43 -3.42
C TYR A 101 -6.37 -4.05 -3.53
N ALA A 102 -7.17 -3.65 -2.52
CA ALA A 102 -7.75 -2.31 -2.45
C ALA A 102 -6.64 -1.25 -2.40
N THR A 103 -6.81 -0.18 -3.15
CA THR A 103 -5.85 0.93 -3.20
C THR A 103 -6.06 1.89 -2.02
N ALA A 104 -5.10 2.79 -1.78
CA ALA A 104 -5.19 3.79 -0.72
C ALA A 104 -6.45 4.67 -0.82
N PHE A 105 -6.97 4.88 -2.03
CA PHE A 105 -8.21 5.65 -2.27
C PHE A 105 -9.50 4.86 -2.00
N GLU A 106 -9.39 3.57 -1.78
CA GLU A 106 -10.51 2.64 -1.57
C GLU A 106 -10.64 2.18 -0.11
N VAL A 107 -9.60 2.41 0.68
CA VAL A 107 -9.55 2.10 2.12
C VAL A 107 -9.97 3.33 2.92
N GLU A 108 -10.85 3.16 3.89
CA GLU A 108 -11.27 4.26 4.75
C GLU A 108 -10.11 4.68 5.69
N PRO A 109 -9.81 6.00 5.79
CA PRO A 109 -8.67 6.50 6.58
C PRO A 109 -8.73 6.13 8.07
N VAL A 110 -9.90 5.81 8.59
CA VAL A 110 -10.07 5.41 10.00
C VAL A 110 -9.30 4.12 10.36
N TRP A 111 -8.93 3.31 9.36
CA TRP A 111 -8.18 2.07 9.55
C TRP A 111 -6.64 2.26 9.52
N LEU A 112 -6.17 3.47 9.24
CA LEU A 112 -4.77 3.87 9.27
C LEU A 112 -4.42 4.62 10.56
#